data_77e76ac344190360b932d91867c9ab7a
#
_entry.id   77e76ac344190360b932d91867c9ab7a
#
_cell.length_a   1.000
_cell.length_b   1.000
_cell.length_c   1.000
_cell.angle_alpha   90.00
_cell.angle_beta   90.00
_cell.angle_gamma   90.00
#
_symmetry.space_group_name_H-M   'P 1'
#
loop_
_entity.id
_entity.type
_entity.pdbx_description
1 polymer ?
#
loop_
_entity_poly.entity_id
_entity_poly.type
_entity_poly.pdbx_seq_one_letter_code
_entity_poly.pdbx_strand_id
1 'polypeptide(L)'
;MLKQRVLTALILVTVLALALLSTAQWVFPTLVLLFMVAGAWEWGRMNGSSQALSIWTACELFILIAFTWLLGWLNQSHTLLWIVASGVWVLVSVYLLKNGASAWLKIPQSLRRYLGVLALWLVWLAICQARMIGINFLMSALFLVWSADTFAYFAGRALGGKFTQNKLAPSISPG
;
A
#
# COMPACT_ATOMS: atom_id res chain seq x y z
N MET A 1 21.40 12.99 9.25
CA MET A 1 20.51 12.12 8.45
C MET A 1 19.80 11.03 9.28
N LEU A 2 20.52 10.17 10.07
CA LEU A 2 19.86 9.11 10.87
C LEU A 2 18.91 9.67 11.93
N LYS A 3 19.33 10.67 12.71
CA LYS A 3 18.52 11.30 13.76
C LYS A 3 17.17 11.84 13.23
N GLN A 4 17.16 12.47 12.06
CA GLN A 4 15.94 13.00 11.44
C GLN A 4 14.98 11.87 11.05
N ARG A 5 15.50 10.79 10.47
CA ARG A 5 14.68 9.60 10.10
C ARG A 5 14.06 8.92 11.33
N VAL A 6 14.85 8.77 12.39
CA VAL A 6 14.36 8.20 13.66
C VAL A 6 13.29 9.10 14.27
N LEU A 7 13.51 10.41 14.32
CA LEU A 7 12.53 11.36 14.84
C LEU A 7 11.22 11.33 14.04
N THR A 8 11.31 11.35 12.71
CA THR A 8 10.12 11.27 11.85
C THR A 8 9.37 9.95 12.06
N ALA A 9 10.09 8.83 12.15
CA ALA A 9 9.46 7.54 12.40
C ALA A 9 8.75 7.49 13.76
N LEU A 10 9.37 8.03 14.81
CA LEU A 10 8.77 8.12 16.15
C LEU A 10 7.49 8.97 16.15
N ILE A 11 7.53 10.13 15.48
CA ILE A 11 6.34 11.00 15.34
C ILE A 11 5.22 10.22 14.63
N LEU A 12 5.51 9.60 13.49
CA LEU A 12 4.51 8.85 12.71
C LEU A 12 3.91 7.69 13.49
N VAL A 13 4.74 6.92 14.21
CA VAL A 13 4.29 5.81 15.06
C VAL A 13 3.43 6.32 16.20
N THR A 14 3.81 7.44 16.84
CA THR A 14 3.01 8.05 17.90
C THR A 14 1.65 8.51 17.40
N VAL A 15 1.62 9.23 16.28
CA VAL A 15 0.36 9.68 15.66
C VAL A 15 -0.53 8.50 15.29
N LEU A 16 0.05 7.44 14.72
CA LEU A 16 -0.68 6.22 14.39
C LEU A 16 -1.25 5.54 15.66
N ALA A 17 -0.44 5.42 16.71
CA ALA A 17 -0.87 4.83 17.98
C ALA A 17 -2.03 5.61 18.62
N LEU A 18 -1.94 6.95 18.64
CA LEU A 18 -3.01 7.81 19.15
C LEU A 18 -4.30 7.65 18.32
N ALA A 19 -4.20 7.58 17.01
CA ALA A 19 -5.35 7.36 16.14
C ALA A 19 -5.98 5.96 16.32
N LEU A 20 -5.15 4.93 16.53
CA LEU A 20 -5.60 3.55 16.80
C LEU A 20 -6.34 3.44 18.13
N LEU A 21 -5.88 4.15 19.15
CA LEU A 21 -6.47 4.13 20.49
C LEU A 21 -7.64 5.11 20.64
N SER A 22 -7.87 5.97 19.66
CA SER A 22 -8.97 6.93 19.68
C SER A 22 -10.34 6.22 19.71
N THR A 23 -11.22 6.69 20.56
CA THR A 23 -12.63 6.26 20.64
C THR A 23 -13.47 6.87 19.50
N ALA A 24 -13.03 7.98 18.91
CA ALA A 24 -13.71 8.61 17.80
C ALA A 24 -13.48 7.84 16.49
N GLN A 25 -14.54 7.24 15.96
CA GLN A 25 -14.47 6.33 14.81
C GLN A 25 -13.92 6.94 13.53
N TRP A 26 -13.98 8.27 13.39
CA TRP A 26 -13.51 8.98 12.19
C TRP A 26 -12.00 9.27 12.19
N VAL A 27 -11.33 9.28 13.37
CA VAL A 27 -9.92 9.69 13.51
C VAL A 27 -8.99 8.77 12.71
N PHE A 28 -9.12 7.45 12.91
CA PHE A 28 -8.27 6.48 12.25
C PHE A 28 -8.47 6.45 10.73
N PRO A 29 -9.71 6.36 10.17
CA PRO A 29 -9.92 6.43 8.74
C PRO A 29 -9.42 7.71 8.08
N THR A 30 -9.54 8.86 8.78
CA THR A 30 -9.00 10.14 8.29
C THR A 30 -7.48 10.13 8.21
N LEU A 31 -6.81 9.62 9.23
CA LEU A 31 -5.35 9.51 9.21
C LEU A 31 -4.88 8.60 8.06
N VAL A 32 -5.51 7.43 7.90
CA VAL A 32 -5.17 6.50 6.81
C VAL A 32 -5.46 7.14 5.44
N LEU A 33 -6.56 7.89 5.29
CA LEU A 33 -6.86 8.66 4.07
C LEU A 33 -5.72 9.61 3.72
N LEU A 34 -5.21 10.38 4.68
CA LEU A 34 -4.10 11.31 4.44
C LEU A 34 -2.85 10.59 3.93
N PHE A 35 -2.51 9.44 4.51
CA PHE A 35 -1.38 8.63 4.04
C PHE A 35 -1.62 8.08 2.62
N MET A 36 -2.83 7.61 2.33
CA MET A 36 -3.16 7.09 0.99
C MET A 36 -3.13 8.18 -0.07
N VAL A 37 -3.61 9.39 0.24
CA VAL A 37 -3.56 10.55 -0.68
C VAL A 37 -2.11 10.96 -0.95
N ALA A 38 -1.26 11.02 0.08
CA ALA A 38 0.17 11.25 -0.10
C ALA A 38 0.82 10.14 -0.95
N GLY A 39 0.47 8.88 -0.69
CA GLY A 39 0.91 7.74 -1.48
C GLY A 39 0.47 7.80 -2.94
N ALA A 40 -0.74 8.28 -3.23
CA ALA A 40 -1.23 8.46 -4.60
C ALA A 40 -0.46 9.55 -5.37
N TRP A 41 -0.12 10.63 -4.70
CA TRP A 41 0.75 11.66 -5.28
C TRP A 41 2.13 11.09 -5.63
N GLU A 42 2.76 10.36 -4.71
CA GLU A 42 4.05 9.70 -4.97
C GLU A 42 3.94 8.64 -6.06
N TRP A 43 2.87 7.85 -6.05
CA TRP A 43 2.60 6.86 -7.10
C TRP A 43 2.58 7.49 -8.50
N GLY A 44 1.90 8.63 -8.65
CA GLY A 44 1.92 9.40 -9.90
C GLY A 44 3.34 9.75 -10.32
N ARG A 45 4.14 10.31 -9.42
CA ARG A 45 5.53 10.69 -9.68
C ARG A 45 6.42 9.49 -10.06
N MET A 46 6.32 8.40 -9.32
CA MET A 46 7.08 7.17 -9.58
C MET A 46 6.76 6.56 -10.95
N ASN A 47 5.54 6.76 -11.46
CA ASN A 47 5.13 6.32 -12.78
C ASN A 47 5.39 7.34 -13.89
N GLY A 48 6.17 8.38 -13.63
CA GLY A 48 6.59 9.37 -14.63
C GLY A 48 5.52 10.40 -14.96
N SER A 49 4.51 10.60 -14.11
CA SER A 49 3.51 11.66 -14.28
C SER A 49 4.11 13.03 -13.99
N SER A 50 3.60 14.07 -14.68
CA SER A 50 3.91 15.46 -14.34
C SER A 50 3.44 15.78 -12.91
N GLN A 51 3.96 16.87 -12.33
CA GLN A 51 3.54 17.30 -11.00
C GLN A 51 2.03 17.55 -10.92
N ALA A 52 1.46 18.23 -11.92
CA ALA A 52 0.03 18.49 -11.99
C ALA A 52 -0.79 17.20 -12.03
N LEU A 53 -0.38 16.21 -12.85
CA LEU A 53 -1.06 14.93 -12.97
C LEU A 53 -0.92 14.09 -11.70
N SER A 54 0.20 14.19 -10.98
CA SER A 54 0.39 13.52 -9.69
C SER A 54 -0.51 14.10 -8.60
N ILE A 55 -0.70 15.43 -8.57
CA ILE A 55 -1.66 16.10 -7.67
C ILE A 55 -3.09 15.66 -8.03
N TRP A 56 -3.40 15.62 -9.33
CA TRP A 56 -4.71 15.15 -9.80
C TRP A 56 -4.99 13.70 -9.36
N THR A 57 -3.99 12.82 -9.44
CA THR A 57 -4.10 11.43 -8.96
C THR A 57 -4.42 11.36 -7.47
N ALA A 58 -3.81 12.24 -6.66
CA ALA A 58 -4.12 12.35 -5.23
C ALA A 58 -5.55 12.84 -4.99
N CYS A 59 -6.02 13.84 -5.76
CA CYS A 59 -7.39 14.34 -5.71
C CYS A 59 -8.41 13.26 -6.13
N GLU A 60 -8.14 12.50 -7.18
CA GLU A 60 -8.99 11.37 -7.61
C GLU A 60 -9.17 10.36 -6.48
N LEU A 61 -8.07 9.97 -5.83
CA LEU A 61 -8.14 9.03 -4.71
C LEU A 61 -8.90 9.63 -3.53
N PHE A 62 -8.64 10.89 -3.17
CA PHE A 62 -9.37 11.57 -2.10
C PHE A 62 -10.88 11.57 -2.35
N ILE A 63 -11.31 11.94 -3.55
CA ILE A 63 -12.72 11.97 -3.94
C ILE A 63 -13.33 10.56 -3.87
N LEU A 64 -12.63 9.54 -4.39
CA LEU A 64 -13.10 8.16 -4.37
C LEU A 64 -13.29 7.65 -2.93
N ILE A 65 -12.30 7.90 -2.06
CA ILE A 65 -12.39 7.51 -0.64
C ILE A 65 -13.52 8.28 0.07
N ALA A 66 -13.58 9.60 -0.09
CA ALA A 66 -14.62 10.41 0.53
C ALA A 66 -16.02 9.96 0.10
N PHE A 67 -16.22 9.70 -1.18
CA PHE A 67 -17.48 9.22 -1.72
C PHE A 67 -17.88 7.86 -1.14
N THR A 68 -16.96 6.89 -1.14
CA THR A 68 -17.24 5.54 -0.58
C THR A 68 -17.45 5.59 0.93
N TRP A 69 -16.79 6.49 1.64
CA TRP A 69 -17.01 6.70 3.07
C TRP A 69 -18.40 7.30 3.35
N LEU A 70 -18.82 8.32 2.60
CA LEU A 70 -20.15 8.92 2.70
C LEU A 70 -21.27 7.94 2.37
N LEU A 71 -21.03 6.99 1.46
CA LEU A 71 -21.95 5.90 1.15
C LEU A 71 -22.01 4.81 2.24
N GLY A 72 -21.21 4.94 3.32
CA GLY A 72 -21.23 3.98 4.42
C GLY A 72 -20.56 2.64 4.11
N TRP A 73 -19.70 2.56 3.10
CA TRP A 73 -19.01 1.33 2.70
C TRP A 73 -18.16 0.72 3.81
N LEU A 74 -17.66 1.52 4.72
CA LEU A 74 -16.92 0.99 5.88
C LEU A 74 -17.75 0.02 6.72
N ASN A 75 -19.07 0.24 6.82
CA ASN A 75 -19.97 -0.54 7.67
C ASN A 75 -20.63 -1.73 6.93
N GLN A 76 -20.28 -1.94 5.66
CA GLN A 76 -20.87 -2.98 4.82
C GLN A 76 -19.88 -4.15 4.65
N SER A 77 -20.43 -5.36 4.49
CA SER A 77 -19.63 -6.53 4.13
C SER A 77 -19.43 -6.58 2.63
N HIS A 78 -18.17 -6.63 2.21
CA HIS A 78 -17.75 -6.65 0.80
C HIS A 78 -17.06 -7.96 0.43
N THR A 79 -17.61 -9.11 0.83
CA THR A 79 -16.99 -10.43 0.63
C THR A 79 -16.59 -10.68 -0.83
N LEU A 80 -17.50 -10.40 -1.78
CA LEU A 80 -17.19 -10.57 -3.20
C LEU A 80 -16.05 -9.67 -3.66
N LEU A 81 -16.02 -8.40 -3.21
CA LEU A 81 -14.93 -7.47 -3.52
C LEU A 81 -13.58 -8.04 -3.05
N TRP A 82 -13.53 -8.57 -1.83
CA TRP A 82 -12.29 -9.13 -1.28
C TRP A 82 -11.84 -10.40 -1.99
N ILE A 83 -12.76 -11.29 -2.39
CA ILE A 83 -12.45 -12.49 -3.18
C ILE A 83 -11.86 -12.07 -4.53
N VAL A 84 -12.52 -11.14 -5.24
CA VAL A 84 -12.06 -10.66 -6.55
C VAL A 84 -10.72 -9.93 -6.43
N ALA A 85 -10.57 -9.02 -5.47
CA ALA A 85 -9.33 -8.27 -5.26
C ALA A 85 -8.16 -9.22 -4.95
N SER A 86 -8.36 -10.21 -4.10
CA SER A 86 -7.34 -11.21 -3.78
C SER A 86 -6.96 -12.06 -5.00
N GLY A 87 -7.93 -12.50 -5.78
CA GLY A 87 -7.70 -13.24 -7.02
C GLY A 87 -6.91 -12.44 -8.04
N VAL A 88 -7.31 -11.19 -8.28
CA VAL A 88 -6.58 -10.26 -9.17
C VAL A 88 -5.15 -10.04 -8.68
N TRP A 89 -4.95 -9.83 -7.36
CA TRP A 89 -3.63 -9.63 -6.78
C TRP A 89 -2.71 -10.83 -6.99
N VAL A 90 -3.22 -12.05 -6.80
CA VAL A 90 -2.47 -13.29 -7.06
C VAL A 90 -2.08 -13.39 -8.54
N LEU A 91 -3.02 -13.15 -9.47
CA LEU A 91 -2.75 -13.21 -10.91
C LEU A 91 -1.70 -12.18 -11.35
N VAL A 92 -1.82 -10.94 -10.88
CA VAL A 92 -0.84 -9.87 -11.17
C VAL A 92 0.54 -10.22 -10.59
N SER A 93 0.59 -10.76 -9.38
CA SER A 93 1.85 -11.17 -8.74
C SER A 93 2.53 -12.30 -9.53
N VAL A 94 1.79 -13.32 -9.95
CA VAL A 94 2.31 -14.43 -10.78
C VAL A 94 2.81 -13.89 -12.13
N TYR A 95 2.05 -12.98 -12.75
CA TYR A 95 2.46 -12.36 -14.02
C TYR A 95 3.78 -11.60 -13.89
N LEU A 96 3.92 -10.76 -12.85
CA LEU A 96 5.13 -9.97 -12.60
C LEU A 96 6.33 -10.84 -12.23
N LEU A 97 6.12 -11.91 -11.46
CA LEU A 97 7.20 -12.87 -11.13
C LEU A 97 7.71 -13.59 -12.36
N LYS A 98 6.83 -13.96 -13.31
CA LYS A 98 7.24 -14.64 -14.56
C LYS A 98 7.93 -13.71 -15.56
N ASN A 99 7.48 -12.45 -15.66
CA ASN A 99 7.93 -11.54 -16.71
C ASN A 99 8.94 -10.49 -16.21
N GLY A 100 9.22 -10.46 -14.91
CA GLY A 100 10.11 -9.52 -14.25
C GLY A 100 9.50 -8.11 -14.10
N ALA A 101 10.20 -7.26 -13.36
CA ALA A 101 9.76 -5.88 -13.09
C ALA A 101 9.65 -5.01 -14.36
N SER A 102 10.38 -5.34 -15.42
CA SER A 102 10.30 -4.64 -16.71
C SER A 102 8.94 -4.77 -17.40
N ALA A 103 8.17 -5.83 -17.08
CA ALA A 103 6.82 -6.00 -17.59
C ALA A 103 5.87 -4.87 -17.14
N TRP A 104 6.12 -4.28 -15.96
CA TRP A 104 5.37 -3.13 -15.47
C TRP A 104 5.48 -1.91 -16.40
N LEU A 105 6.66 -1.67 -16.97
CA LEU A 105 6.89 -0.54 -17.86
C LEU A 105 6.19 -0.69 -19.22
N LYS A 106 5.82 -1.92 -19.63
CA LYS A 106 5.06 -2.18 -20.85
C LYS A 106 3.58 -1.77 -20.72
N ILE A 107 3.07 -1.63 -19.52
CA ILE A 107 1.70 -1.18 -19.27
C ILE A 107 1.60 0.32 -19.53
N PRO A 108 0.59 0.81 -20.26
CA PRO A 108 0.39 2.24 -20.49
C PRO A 108 0.37 3.04 -19.20
N GLN A 109 0.99 4.21 -19.18
CA GLN A 109 1.12 5.05 -17.99
C GLN A 109 -0.23 5.38 -17.34
N SER A 110 -1.25 5.68 -18.15
CA SER A 110 -2.62 5.94 -17.66
C SER A 110 -3.17 4.75 -16.89
N LEU A 111 -3.01 3.53 -17.43
CA LEU A 111 -3.49 2.32 -16.78
C LEU A 111 -2.74 2.06 -15.46
N ARG A 112 -1.41 2.22 -15.45
CA ARG A 112 -0.61 2.11 -14.21
C ARG A 112 -1.08 3.10 -13.14
N ARG A 113 -1.43 4.33 -13.55
CA ARG A 113 -1.95 5.36 -12.65
C ARG A 113 -3.27 4.91 -12.01
N TYR A 114 -4.24 4.48 -12.80
CA TYR A 114 -5.55 4.02 -12.30
C TYR A 114 -5.46 2.75 -11.45
N LEU A 115 -4.60 1.81 -11.83
CA LEU A 115 -4.35 0.61 -11.01
C LEU A 115 -3.82 0.99 -9.63
N GLY A 116 -2.95 1.98 -9.53
CA GLY A 116 -2.47 2.49 -8.25
C GLY A 116 -3.55 3.16 -7.41
N VAL A 117 -4.40 3.98 -8.04
CA VAL A 117 -5.55 4.61 -7.35
C VAL A 117 -6.48 3.54 -6.78
N LEU A 118 -6.83 2.53 -7.58
CA LEU A 118 -7.68 1.42 -7.13
C LEU A 118 -7.01 0.59 -6.02
N ALA A 119 -5.73 0.30 -6.16
CA ALA A 119 -4.99 -0.45 -5.13
C ALA A 119 -4.95 0.32 -3.80
N LEU A 120 -4.63 1.61 -3.81
CA LEU A 120 -4.59 2.45 -2.61
C LEU A 120 -5.98 2.62 -1.98
N TRP A 121 -7.03 2.73 -2.79
CA TRP A 121 -8.40 2.74 -2.30
C TRP A 121 -8.77 1.42 -1.60
N LEU A 122 -8.46 0.27 -2.21
CA LEU A 122 -8.69 -1.04 -1.60
C LEU A 122 -7.91 -1.19 -0.28
N VAL A 123 -6.66 -0.74 -0.23
CA VAL A 123 -5.84 -0.77 0.99
C VAL A 123 -6.46 0.10 2.08
N TRP A 124 -6.93 1.32 1.75
CA TRP A 124 -7.63 2.17 2.70
C TRP A 124 -8.86 1.47 3.29
N LEU A 125 -9.71 0.91 2.42
CA LEU A 125 -10.93 0.21 2.83
C LEU A 125 -10.61 -1.01 3.70
N ALA A 126 -9.61 -1.82 3.30
CA ALA A 126 -9.18 -3.01 4.05
C ALA A 126 -8.67 -2.66 5.45
N ILE A 127 -7.78 -1.66 5.57
CA ILE A 127 -7.20 -1.24 6.84
C ILE A 127 -8.30 -0.68 7.76
N CYS A 128 -9.22 0.13 7.23
CA CYS A 128 -10.30 0.69 8.03
C CYS A 128 -11.28 -0.40 8.49
N GLN A 129 -11.66 -1.33 7.62
CA GLN A 129 -12.51 -2.46 8.02
C GLN A 129 -11.82 -3.39 9.00
N ALA A 130 -10.52 -3.68 8.82
CA ALA A 130 -9.76 -4.47 9.78
C ALA A 130 -9.74 -3.83 11.17
N ARG A 131 -9.61 -2.48 11.25
CA ARG A 131 -9.70 -1.74 12.51
C ARG A 131 -11.09 -1.85 13.17
N MET A 132 -12.15 -1.88 12.37
CA MET A 132 -13.54 -2.04 12.86
C MET A 132 -13.81 -3.44 13.39
N ILE A 133 -13.21 -4.48 12.80
CA ILE A 133 -13.23 -5.86 13.35
C ILE A 133 -12.56 -5.89 14.72
N GLY A 134 -11.43 -5.18 14.86
CA GLY A 134 -10.73 -5.03 16.14
C GLY A 134 -9.27 -4.66 15.97
N ILE A 135 -8.71 -3.98 16.98
CA ILE A 135 -7.29 -3.60 16.99
C ILE A 135 -6.40 -4.83 16.85
N ASN A 136 -6.71 -5.91 17.55
CA ASN A 136 -5.92 -7.14 17.52
C ASN A 136 -5.90 -7.77 16.12
N PHE A 137 -7.02 -7.73 15.40
CA PHE A 137 -7.08 -8.21 14.02
C PHE A 137 -6.22 -7.37 13.09
N LEU A 138 -6.35 -6.04 13.14
CA LEU A 138 -5.51 -5.15 12.37
C LEU A 138 -4.02 -5.34 12.67
N MET A 139 -3.66 -5.39 13.96
CA MET A 139 -2.27 -5.60 14.38
C MET A 139 -1.72 -6.93 13.91
N SER A 140 -2.52 -8.01 13.93
CA SER A 140 -2.10 -9.32 13.42
C SER A 140 -1.80 -9.26 11.92
N ALA A 141 -2.64 -8.58 11.13
CA ALA A 141 -2.42 -8.38 9.70
C ALA A 141 -1.15 -7.56 9.43
N LEU A 142 -0.95 -6.44 10.14
CA LEU A 142 0.25 -5.62 10.01
C LEU A 142 1.51 -6.37 10.43
N PHE A 143 1.43 -7.13 11.51
CA PHE A 143 2.57 -7.93 12.00
C PHE A 143 2.98 -9.01 11.01
N LEU A 144 2.00 -9.64 10.33
CA LEU A 144 2.25 -10.59 9.26
C LEU A 144 3.05 -9.95 8.12
N VAL A 145 2.63 -8.77 7.66
CA VAL A 145 3.31 -8.03 6.57
C VAL A 145 4.73 -7.64 7.00
N TRP A 146 4.90 -7.01 8.17
CA TRP A 146 6.21 -6.62 8.68
C TRP A 146 7.15 -7.79 8.90
N SER A 147 6.63 -8.91 9.38
CA SER A 147 7.42 -10.14 9.53
C SER A 147 7.86 -10.66 8.18
N ALA A 148 6.95 -10.73 7.19
CA ALA A 148 7.28 -11.18 5.85
C ALA A 148 8.37 -10.32 5.20
N ASP A 149 8.27 -8.98 5.29
CA ASP A 149 9.26 -8.05 4.76
C ASP A 149 10.62 -8.21 5.47
N THR A 150 10.60 -8.32 6.79
CA THR A 150 11.81 -8.49 7.59
C THR A 150 12.52 -9.79 7.26
N PHE A 151 11.77 -10.90 7.22
CA PHE A 151 12.34 -12.20 6.86
C PHE A 151 12.82 -12.24 5.41
N ALA A 152 12.08 -11.64 4.47
CA ALA A 152 12.51 -11.54 3.08
C ALA A 152 13.82 -10.76 2.94
N TYR A 153 13.97 -9.65 3.67
CA TYR A 153 15.21 -8.88 3.70
C TYR A 153 16.39 -9.69 4.24
N PHE A 154 16.24 -10.32 5.40
CA PHE A 154 17.33 -11.12 5.99
C PHE A 154 17.66 -12.36 5.18
N ALA A 155 16.65 -13.05 4.64
CA ALA A 155 16.84 -14.20 3.76
C ALA A 155 17.56 -13.79 2.46
N GLY A 156 17.14 -12.68 1.85
CA GLY A 156 17.80 -12.13 0.67
C GLY A 156 19.26 -11.78 0.92
N ARG A 157 19.57 -11.20 2.09
CA ARG A 157 20.95 -10.85 2.46
C ARG A 157 21.80 -12.07 2.82
N ALA A 158 21.24 -13.07 3.50
CA ALA A 158 21.98 -14.25 3.95
C ALA A 158 22.16 -15.31 2.85
N LEU A 159 21.17 -15.46 1.98
CA LEU A 159 21.06 -16.53 1.00
C LEU A 159 21.18 -16.03 -0.45
N GLY A 160 21.05 -14.72 -0.67
CA GLY A 160 21.19 -14.12 -1.99
C GLY A 160 22.54 -14.42 -2.62
N GLY A 161 22.50 -14.87 -3.89
CA GLY A 161 23.71 -15.28 -4.63
C GLY A 161 24.25 -16.68 -4.31
N LYS A 162 23.76 -17.34 -3.23
CA LYS A 162 24.18 -18.73 -2.92
C LYS A 162 23.33 -19.78 -3.63
N PHE A 163 22.03 -19.53 -3.79
CA PHE A 163 21.09 -20.50 -4.36
C PHE A 163 20.53 -20.08 -5.72
N THR A 164 20.58 -18.80 -6.07
CA THR A 164 20.11 -18.28 -7.35
C THR A 164 21.14 -17.35 -7.97
N GLN A 165 21.65 -17.74 -9.14
CA GLN A 165 22.56 -16.89 -9.93
C GLN A 165 21.78 -15.78 -10.65
N ASN A 166 20.49 -15.97 -10.91
CA ASN A 166 19.62 -14.99 -11.56
C ASN A 166 18.88 -14.16 -10.52
N LYS A 167 19.14 -12.86 -10.50
CA LYS A 167 18.40 -11.91 -9.65
C LYS A 167 17.00 -11.72 -10.21
N LEU A 168 15.99 -11.70 -9.32
CA LEU A 168 14.58 -11.45 -9.70
C LEU A 168 14.37 -10.04 -10.31
N ALA A 169 15.14 -9.06 -9.88
CA ALA A 169 15.06 -7.68 -10.34
C ALA A 169 16.44 -7.00 -10.37
N PRO A 170 17.33 -7.36 -11.31
CA PRO A 170 18.70 -6.84 -11.35
C PRO A 170 18.75 -5.32 -11.57
N SER A 171 17.72 -4.74 -12.18
CA SER A 171 17.60 -3.30 -12.39
C SER A 171 17.24 -2.50 -11.13
N ILE A 172 16.71 -3.15 -10.09
CA ILE A 172 16.22 -2.51 -8.85
C ILE A 172 17.18 -2.79 -7.70
N SER A 173 17.76 -3.98 -7.66
CA SER A 173 18.72 -4.40 -6.63
C SER A 173 20.00 -4.93 -7.30
N PRO A 174 20.96 -4.06 -7.62
CA PRO A 174 22.16 -4.43 -8.35
C PRO A 174 23.21 -5.18 -7.48
N GLY A 175 23.10 -5.15 -6.15
CA GLY A 175 24.08 -5.80 -5.28
C GLY A 175 23.58 -6.15 -3.92
#